data_c9b2116f833dd7db8f85d196bb4c8138
#
_entry.id   c9b2116f833dd7db8f85d196bb4c8138
#
_cell.length_a   1.000
_cell.length_b   1.000
_cell.length_c   1.000
_cell.angle_alpha   90.00
_cell.angle_beta   90.00
_cell.angle_gamma   90.00
#
_symmetry.space_group_name_H-M   'P 1'
#
loop_
_entity.id
_entity.type
_entity.pdbx_description
1 polymer ?
#
loop_
_entity_poly.entity_id
_entity_poly.type
_entity_poly.pdbx_seq_one_letter_code
_entity_poly.pdbx_strand_id
1 'polypeptide(L)'
;RRNLGVEHPAKPTGWYSYSFRFTLQASAEVDLSTERLEQGGVAALSITGLTGEAAPAVETDLGSVQCVRLGSGWRAYIPAAYNASAGRHTVNVTVNGETFARTLTVLPKDFGTVEVEPEPASTEAANAEFRNNIWPLYEQPVREKLWAGAFLCPAENYMTLVDFGQVKVTGGQQGSRSNSTRLYTIPGEPCRAPANGVVVFAGDLALTGSTVVIDHGCGVRSYLYSLQELSVTRGQTVERGQAVGVLGEELTMDFKLGSKSVNPWPLFQTSGGLFWQEKG
;
A
#
# COMPACT_ATOMS: atom_id res chain seq x y z
N ARG A 1 -27.69 13.88 28.94
CA ARG A 1 -28.56 13.41 30.06
C ARG A 1 -30.00 13.78 29.72
N ARG A 2 -30.87 12.81 29.48
CA ARG A 2 -32.32 13.02 29.47
C ARG A 2 -32.86 12.44 30.75
N ASN A 3 -33.54 13.28 31.55
CA ASN A 3 -34.32 12.85 32.70
C ASN A 3 -35.70 12.44 32.19
N LEU A 4 -36.04 11.19 32.32
CA LEU A 4 -37.42 10.70 32.11
C LEU A 4 -38.02 10.54 33.48
N GLY A 5 -38.95 11.45 33.86
CA GLY A 5 -39.78 11.29 35.03
C GLY A 5 -40.92 10.32 34.74
N VAL A 6 -41.09 9.29 35.54
CA VAL A 6 -42.26 8.39 35.48
C VAL A 6 -43.11 8.66 36.70
N GLU A 7 -44.37 9.07 36.46
CA GLU A 7 -45.39 9.22 37.52
C GLU A 7 -45.95 7.84 37.89
N HIS A 8 -45.89 7.48 39.16
CA HIS A 8 -46.42 6.20 39.63
C HIS A 8 -47.84 6.43 40.19
N PRO A 9 -48.92 5.84 39.59
CA PRO A 9 -50.30 6.16 39.92
C PRO A 9 -50.78 5.62 41.27
N ALA A 10 -49.97 4.85 42.01
CA ALA A 10 -50.41 4.23 43.28
C ALA A 10 -50.03 4.97 44.56
N LYS A 11 -49.35 6.16 44.50
CA LYS A 11 -49.05 6.99 45.67
C LYS A 11 -49.04 8.47 45.29
N PRO A 12 -50.02 9.25 45.76
CA PRO A 12 -50.18 10.66 45.37
C PRO A 12 -49.17 11.63 45.97
N THR A 13 -48.11 11.17 46.62
CA THR A 13 -47.17 12.06 47.35
C THR A 13 -45.69 11.72 47.12
N GLY A 14 -45.30 11.14 46.02
CA GLY A 14 -43.88 10.85 45.79
C GLY A 14 -43.49 10.91 44.33
N TRP A 15 -42.56 11.80 44.01
CA TRP A 15 -41.87 11.81 42.73
C TRP A 15 -40.67 10.87 42.81
N TYR A 16 -40.55 9.92 41.93
CA TYR A 16 -39.37 9.06 41.76
C TYR A 16 -38.67 9.46 40.48
N SER A 17 -37.42 9.95 40.58
CA SER A 17 -36.59 10.16 39.40
C SER A 17 -35.64 9.00 39.21
N TYR A 18 -35.70 8.40 38.04
CA TYR A 18 -34.72 7.40 37.60
C TYR A 18 -33.79 8.05 36.60
N SER A 19 -32.48 8.00 36.82
CA SER A 19 -31.48 8.40 35.86
C SER A 19 -30.91 7.17 35.20
N PHE A 20 -31.06 7.08 33.88
CA PHE A 20 -30.41 6.05 33.09
C PHE A 20 -29.21 6.65 32.36
N ARG A 21 -28.06 5.99 32.43
CA ARG A 21 -26.93 6.32 31.56
C ARG A 21 -27.04 5.46 30.31
N PHE A 22 -27.25 6.11 29.18
CA PHE A 22 -27.06 5.47 27.87
C PHE A 22 -25.65 5.82 27.40
N THR A 23 -24.86 4.81 27.12
CA THR A 23 -23.69 4.98 26.29
C THR A 23 -24.16 4.77 24.86
N LEU A 24 -24.33 5.87 24.12
CA LEU A 24 -24.45 5.76 22.66
C LEU A 24 -23.09 5.30 22.15
N GLN A 25 -22.97 4.03 21.86
CA GLN A 25 -21.89 3.54 21.06
C GLN A 25 -22.15 4.03 19.64
N ALA A 26 -21.36 5.01 19.17
CA ALA A 26 -21.39 5.37 17.77
C ALA A 26 -21.04 4.10 16.98
N SER A 27 -21.90 3.69 16.06
CA SER A 27 -21.59 2.60 15.16
C SER A 27 -20.41 3.00 14.28
N ALA A 28 -19.45 2.10 14.08
CA ALA A 28 -18.37 2.35 13.17
C ALA A 28 -18.91 2.56 11.75
N GLU A 29 -18.42 3.58 11.07
CA GLU A 29 -18.63 3.77 9.64
C GLU A 29 -17.42 3.19 8.90
N VAL A 30 -17.68 2.34 7.91
CA VAL A 30 -16.65 1.64 7.14
C VAL A 30 -16.88 1.91 5.66
N ASP A 31 -15.98 2.67 5.04
CA ASP A 31 -16.12 3.10 3.66
C ASP A 31 -14.94 2.66 2.80
N LEU A 32 -15.24 2.22 1.57
CA LEU A 32 -14.26 1.97 0.53
C LEU A 32 -14.20 3.15 -0.45
N SER A 33 -13.00 3.52 -0.87
CA SER A 33 -12.82 4.55 -1.91
C SER A 33 -13.46 4.16 -3.24
N THR A 34 -13.62 2.86 -3.49
CA THR A 34 -14.27 2.29 -4.67
C THR A 34 -14.73 0.86 -4.38
N GLU A 35 -15.81 0.45 -5.02
CA GLU A 35 -16.29 -0.95 -5.04
C GLU A 35 -15.72 -1.74 -6.22
N ARG A 36 -15.04 -1.07 -7.17
CA ARG A 36 -14.47 -1.67 -8.38
C ARG A 36 -13.04 -1.20 -8.56
N LEU A 37 -12.12 -2.15 -8.73
CA LEU A 37 -10.69 -1.91 -8.82
C LEU A 37 -10.08 -2.75 -9.92
N GLU A 38 -9.31 -2.16 -10.82
CA GLU A 38 -8.54 -2.93 -11.79
C GLU A 38 -7.36 -3.64 -11.13
N GLN A 39 -6.92 -4.76 -11.71
CA GLN A 39 -5.64 -5.38 -11.37
C GLN A 39 -4.51 -4.33 -11.42
N GLY A 40 -3.62 -4.36 -10.45
CA GLY A 40 -2.56 -3.35 -10.26
C GLY A 40 -2.99 -2.15 -9.42
N GLY A 41 -4.28 -1.98 -9.12
CA GLY A 41 -4.79 -0.84 -8.39
C GLY A 41 -4.76 -0.99 -6.86
N VAL A 42 -5.15 0.09 -6.18
CA VAL A 42 -5.27 0.16 -4.72
C VAL A 42 -6.61 0.79 -4.35
N ALA A 43 -7.36 0.14 -3.46
CA ALA A 43 -8.51 0.75 -2.80
C ALA A 43 -8.12 1.24 -1.40
N ALA A 44 -8.66 2.39 -0.97
CA ALA A 44 -8.57 2.82 0.40
C ALA A 44 -9.80 2.37 1.18
N LEU A 45 -9.57 2.03 2.44
CA LEU A 45 -10.59 1.74 3.45
C LEU A 45 -10.49 2.80 4.54
N SER A 46 -11.61 3.45 4.85
CA SER A 46 -11.75 4.37 5.96
C SER A 46 -12.67 3.80 7.03
N ILE A 47 -12.28 3.96 8.28
CA ILE A 47 -13.05 3.49 9.42
C ILE A 47 -13.12 4.63 10.43
N THR A 48 -14.33 5.17 10.62
CA THR A 48 -14.61 6.32 11.51
C THR A 48 -15.66 5.97 12.56
N GLY A 49 -15.99 6.90 13.44
CA GLY A 49 -17.00 6.70 14.49
C GLY A 49 -16.54 5.81 15.66
N LEU A 50 -15.23 5.54 15.79
CA LEU A 50 -14.69 4.67 16.84
C LEU A 50 -14.38 5.43 18.12
N THR A 51 -14.73 4.84 19.26
CA THR A 51 -14.43 5.37 20.60
C THR A 51 -13.21 4.74 21.26
N GLY A 52 -12.57 3.74 20.62
CA GLY A 52 -11.44 2.97 21.15
C GLY A 52 -10.11 3.27 20.45
N GLU A 53 -9.00 2.88 21.10
CA GLU A 53 -7.63 3.01 20.58
C GLU A 53 -7.13 1.77 19.83
N ALA A 54 -7.84 0.63 19.93
CA ALA A 54 -7.45 -0.59 19.27
C ALA A 54 -7.62 -0.48 17.75
N ALA A 55 -6.60 -0.90 17.02
CA ALA A 55 -6.66 -0.91 15.55
C ALA A 55 -7.71 -1.93 15.07
N PRO A 56 -8.57 -1.56 14.11
CA PRO A 56 -9.45 -2.51 13.44
C PRO A 56 -8.67 -3.64 12.77
N ALA A 57 -9.22 -4.85 12.80
CA ALA A 57 -8.69 -5.96 12.00
C ALA A 57 -9.35 -5.97 10.62
N VAL A 58 -8.55 -6.16 9.57
CA VAL A 58 -9.04 -6.24 8.19
C VAL A 58 -8.59 -7.56 7.59
N GLU A 59 -9.56 -8.35 7.12
CA GLU A 59 -9.33 -9.64 6.48
C GLU A 59 -9.84 -9.62 5.04
N THR A 60 -8.97 -10.00 4.11
CA THR A 60 -9.28 -10.16 2.69
C THR A 60 -8.28 -11.12 2.05
N ASP A 61 -8.68 -11.80 0.98
CA ASP A 61 -7.81 -12.67 0.19
C ASP A 61 -6.89 -11.91 -0.77
N LEU A 62 -7.05 -10.59 -0.88
CA LEU A 62 -6.21 -9.75 -1.74
C LEU A 62 -4.82 -9.46 -1.15
N GLY A 63 -4.63 -9.65 0.15
CA GLY A 63 -3.34 -9.48 0.82
C GLY A 63 -3.46 -9.17 2.30
N SER A 64 -2.32 -9.06 2.97
CA SER A 64 -2.27 -8.60 4.36
C SER A 64 -2.52 -7.09 4.40
N VAL A 65 -3.49 -6.67 5.19
CA VAL A 65 -3.92 -5.27 5.32
C VAL A 65 -3.81 -4.86 6.78
N GLN A 66 -3.10 -3.78 7.04
CA GLN A 66 -2.96 -3.22 8.39
C GLN A 66 -3.55 -1.81 8.42
N CYS A 67 -4.26 -1.50 9.51
CA CYS A 67 -4.83 -0.18 9.74
C CYS A 67 -3.82 0.75 10.42
N VAL A 68 -3.81 2.02 10.00
CA VAL A 68 -3.05 3.11 10.64
C VAL A 68 -4.00 4.21 11.07
N ARG A 69 -3.64 4.93 12.12
CA ARG A 69 -4.37 6.13 12.53
C ARG A 69 -4.18 7.23 11.47
N LEU A 70 -5.29 7.83 11.07
CA LEU A 70 -5.29 9.00 10.21
C LEU A 70 -6.39 9.96 10.68
N GLY A 71 -5.99 11.10 11.24
CA GLY A 71 -6.95 12.03 11.88
C GLY A 71 -7.70 11.38 13.04
N SER A 72 -9.02 11.47 13.04
CA SER A 72 -9.89 10.89 14.06
C SER A 72 -10.29 9.42 13.78
N GLY A 73 -9.88 8.87 12.63
CA GLY A 73 -10.25 7.54 12.19
C GLY A 73 -9.04 6.63 11.94
N TRP A 74 -9.32 5.55 11.22
CA TRP A 74 -8.34 4.58 10.77
C TRP A 74 -8.37 4.47 9.24
N ARG A 75 -7.22 4.26 8.68
CA ARG A 75 -7.02 4.08 7.24
C ARG A 75 -6.30 2.77 6.98
N ALA A 76 -6.75 2.05 5.95
CA ALA A 76 -6.03 0.93 5.39
C ALA A 76 -6.04 1.01 3.87
N TYR A 77 -5.12 0.30 3.23
CA TYR A 77 -5.03 0.24 1.77
C TYR A 77 -5.02 -1.22 1.34
N ILE A 78 -5.90 -1.54 0.38
CA ILE A 78 -6.13 -2.89 -0.12
C ILE A 78 -5.56 -2.97 -1.53
N PRO A 79 -4.49 -3.75 -1.77
CA PRO A 79 -3.92 -3.90 -3.10
C PRO A 79 -4.70 -4.92 -3.92
N ALA A 80 -4.86 -4.67 -5.22
CA ALA A 80 -5.16 -5.70 -6.19
C ALA A 80 -3.91 -5.91 -7.06
N ALA A 81 -3.08 -6.89 -6.75
CA ALA A 81 -1.88 -7.18 -7.53
C ALA A 81 -2.22 -7.45 -9.01
N TYR A 82 -1.21 -7.36 -9.92
CA TYR A 82 -1.41 -7.64 -11.35
C TYR A 82 -2.00 -9.02 -11.66
N ASN A 83 -1.83 -9.97 -10.75
CA ASN A 83 -2.30 -11.35 -10.84
C ASN A 83 -3.44 -11.67 -9.85
N ALA A 84 -4.04 -10.66 -9.22
CA ALA A 84 -5.20 -10.86 -8.37
C ALA A 84 -6.34 -11.50 -9.19
N SER A 85 -7.06 -12.43 -8.60
CA SER A 85 -8.20 -13.05 -9.26
C SER A 85 -9.24 -12.01 -9.63
N ALA A 86 -9.73 -12.03 -10.86
CA ALA A 86 -10.85 -11.17 -11.23
C ALA A 86 -12.13 -11.67 -10.60
N GLY A 87 -12.99 -10.76 -10.16
CA GLY A 87 -14.26 -11.09 -9.53
C GLY A 87 -14.48 -10.38 -8.20
N ARG A 88 -15.41 -10.90 -7.42
CA ARG A 88 -15.83 -10.32 -6.13
C ARG A 88 -14.94 -10.86 -5.00
N HIS A 89 -14.43 -9.95 -4.21
CA HIS A 89 -13.64 -10.23 -3.00
C HIS A 89 -14.35 -9.62 -1.80
N THR A 90 -14.33 -10.34 -0.69
CA THR A 90 -14.88 -9.85 0.56
C THR A 90 -13.78 -9.15 1.36
N VAL A 91 -14.11 -8.00 1.93
CA VAL A 91 -13.30 -7.27 2.88
C VAL A 91 -14.06 -7.24 4.19
N ASN A 92 -13.62 -8.02 5.16
CA ASN A 92 -14.19 -8.06 6.51
C ASN A 92 -13.42 -7.12 7.41
N VAL A 93 -14.11 -6.19 8.03
CA VAL A 93 -13.54 -5.22 8.98
C VAL A 93 -14.13 -5.50 10.35
N THR A 94 -13.30 -5.93 11.29
CA THR A 94 -13.73 -6.21 12.67
C THR A 94 -13.30 -5.06 13.58
N VAL A 95 -14.29 -4.48 14.25
CA VAL A 95 -14.13 -3.35 15.16
C VAL A 95 -14.95 -3.62 16.42
N ASN A 96 -14.33 -3.56 17.59
CA ASN A 96 -15.01 -3.74 18.89
C ASN A 96 -15.89 -5.01 18.96
N GLY A 97 -15.47 -6.09 18.26
CA GLY A 97 -16.21 -7.35 18.19
C GLY A 97 -17.35 -7.40 17.17
N GLU A 98 -17.62 -6.33 16.46
CA GLU A 98 -18.57 -6.27 15.34
C GLU A 98 -17.83 -6.36 14.00
N THR A 99 -18.36 -7.14 13.04
CA THR A 99 -17.76 -7.33 11.71
C THR A 99 -18.63 -6.70 10.63
N PHE A 100 -18.00 -5.84 9.85
CA PHE A 100 -18.58 -5.15 8.69
C PHE A 100 -18.02 -5.79 7.43
N ALA A 101 -18.87 -6.42 6.61
CA ALA A 101 -18.47 -6.96 5.33
C ALA A 101 -18.66 -5.90 4.22
N ARG A 102 -17.63 -5.76 3.38
CA ARG A 102 -17.68 -4.96 2.15
C ARG A 102 -17.30 -5.83 0.97
N THR A 103 -17.78 -5.48 -0.20
CA THR A 103 -17.41 -6.17 -1.44
C THR A 103 -16.54 -5.26 -2.29
N LEU A 104 -15.39 -5.78 -2.72
CA LEU A 104 -14.51 -5.16 -3.68
C LEU A 104 -14.45 -6.05 -4.93
N THR A 105 -14.81 -5.51 -6.09
CA THR A 105 -14.77 -6.26 -7.35
C THR A 105 -13.48 -5.93 -8.09
N VAL A 106 -12.61 -6.92 -8.26
CA VAL A 106 -11.39 -6.80 -9.07
C VAL A 106 -11.75 -7.03 -10.54
N LEU A 107 -11.41 -6.05 -11.36
CA LEU A 107 -11.60 -6.10 -12.80
C LEU A 107 -10.30 -6.59 -13.45
N PRO A 108 -10.39 -7.48 -14.44
CA PRO A 108 -9.22 -7.89 -15.21
C PRO A 108 -8.66 -6.68 -15.98
N LYS A 109 -7.33 -6.64 -16.09
CA LYS A 109 -6.62 -5.63 -16.87
C LYS A 109 -5.69 -6.33 -17.85
N ASP A 110 -5.76 -5.91 -19.10
CA ASP A 110 -4.76 -6.28 -20.10
C ASP A 110 -3.57 -5.33 -19.97
N PHE A 111 -2.43 -5.87 -19.57
CA PHE A 111 -1.17 -5.12 -19.47
C PHE A 111 -0.31 -5.25 -20.72
N GLY A 112 -0.75 -6.03 -21.72
CA GLY A 112 -0.01 -6.29 -22.94
C GLY A 112 1.20 -7.20 -22.74
N THR A 113 2.01 -7.27 -23.79
CA THR A 113 3.24 -8.07 -23.86
C THR A 113 4.42 -7.20 -24.22
N VAL A 114 5.62 -7.64 -23.86
CA VAL A 114 6.88 -7.01 -24.23
C VAL A 114 7.90 -8.06 -24.61
N GLU A 115 8.58 -7.89 -25.76
CA GLU A 115 9.70 -8.76 -26.13
C GLU A 115 10.93 -8.38 -25.31
N VAL A 116 11.57 -9.38 -24.71
CA VAL A 116 12.78 -9.19 -23.90
C VAL A 116 13.86 -10.19 -24.32
N GLU A 117 15.11 -9.80 -24.16
CA GLU A 117 16.23 -10.72 -24.31
C GLU A 117 16.25 -11.75 -23.18
N PRO A 118 16.77 -12.96 -23.43
CA PRO A 118 16.94 -13.98 -22.40
C PRO A 118 17.78 -13.46 -21.23
N GLU A 119 17.25 -13.48 -20.04
CA GLU A 119 18.02 -13.16 -18.82
C GLU A 119 18.67 -14.45 -18.29
N PRO A 120 19.92 -14.39 -17.79
CA PRO A 120 20.54 -15.54 -17.13
C PRO A 120 19.73 -15.97 -15.91
N ALA A 121 19.63 -17.27 -15.70
CA ALA A 121 18.95 -17.79 -14.52
C ALA A 121 19.65 -17.33 -13.23
N SER A 122 18.87 -16.87 -12.25
CA SER A 122 19.39 -16.53 -10.94
C SER A 122 19.87 -17.78 -10.20
N THR A 123 20.93 -17.62 -9.40
CA THR A 123 21.42 -18.71 -8.55
C THR A 123 20.56 -18.85 -7.28
N GLU A 124 20.50 -20.05 -6.71
CA GLU A 124 19.79 -20.25 -5.43
C GLU A 124 20.40 -19.39 -4.29
N ALA A 125 21.71 -19.18 -4.30
CA ALA A 125 22.38 -18.30 -3.33
C ALA A 125 21.90 -16.85 -3.45
N ALA A 126 21.80 -16.30 -4.65
CA ALA A 126 21.27 -14.95 -4.88
C ALA A 126 19.78 -14.83 -4.49
N ASN A 127 19.01 -15.86 -4.79
CA ASN A 127 17.60 -15.90 -4.38
C ASN A 127 17.43 -15.98 -2.85
N ALA A 128 18.27 -16.77 -2.18
CA ALA A 128 18.26 -16.88 -0.71
C ALA A 128 18.69 -15.57 -0.05
N GLU A 129 19.73 -14.91 -0.58
CA GLU A 129 20.15 -13.59 -0.10
C GLU A 129 19.01 -12.56 -0.21
N PHE A 130 18.36 -12.50 -1.38
CA PHE A 130 17.21 -11.60 -1.59
C PHE A 130 16.08 -11.91 -0.60
N ARG A 131 15.70 -13.18 -0.46
CA ARG A 131 14.65 -13.59 0.49
C ARG A 131 15.00 -13.16 1.91
N ASN A 132 16.22 -13.39 2.36
CA ASN A 132 16.63 -13.10 3.74
C ASN A 132 16.67 -11.59 4.05
N ASN A 133 16.95 -10.74 3.05
CA ASN A 133 17.05 -9.29 3.25
C ASN A 133 15.73 -8.55 2.96
N ILE A 134 14.97 -9.00 1.98
CA ILE A 134 13.80 -8.25 1.47
C ILE A 134 12.47 -8.77 2.03
N TRP A 135 12.27 -10.09 2.10
CA TRP A 135 10.99 -10.62 2.59
C TRP A 135 10.60 -10.20 4.00
N PRO A 136 11.53 -10.10 4.98
CA PRO A 136 11.18 -9.62 6.32
C PRO A 136 10.61 -8.18 6.32
N LEU A 137 10.89 -7.39 5.27
CA LEU A 137 10.33 -6.05 5.15
C LEU A 137 8.81 -6.08 4.91
N TYR A 138 8.28 -7.16 4.29
CA TYR A 138 6.85 -7.26 3.98
C TYR A 138 5.97 -7.36 5.22
N GLU A 139 6.51 -7.92 6.31
CA GLU A 139 5.79 -8.20 7.56
C GLU A 139 6.06 -7.16 8.65
N GLN A 140 6.89 -6.14 8.37
CA GLN A 140 7.14 -5.09 9.34
C GLN A 140 5.85 -4.34 9.68
N PRO A 141 5.66 -3.93 10.94
CA PRO A 141 4.55 -3.09 11.34
C PRO A 141 4.47 -1.83 10.49
N VAL A 142 3.27 -1.46 10.09
CA VAL A 142 3.06 -0.26 9.28
C VAL A 142 3.29 1.00 10.12
N ARG A 143 3.95 1.98 9.53
CA ARG A 143 4.12 3.32 10.10
C ARG A 143 2.91 4.19 9.75
N GLU A 144 2.81 5.32 10.43
CA GLU A 144 1.91 6.39 10.01
C GLU A 144 2.23 6.87 8.58
N LYS A 145 1.30 7.57 7.97
CA LYS A 145 1.46 8.13 6.63
C LYS A 145 2.55 9.20 6.60
N LEU A 146 3.57 9.02 5.75
CA LEU A 146 4.69 9.95 5.62
C LEU A 146 4.65 10.80 4.34
N TRP A 147 3.85 10.39 3.33
CA TRP A 147 3.76 11.13 2.06
C TRP A 147 2.65 12.17 2.05
N ALA A 148 2.83 13.21 1.23
CA ALA A 148 1.83 14.19 0.86
C ALA A 148 1.86 14.41 -0.66
N GLY A 149 0.67 14.47 -1.28
CA GLY A 149 0.56 14.65 -2.74
C GLY A 149 1.09 13.48 -3.56
N ALA A 150 1.36 13.75 -4.85
CA ALA A 150 1.84 12.75 -5.80
C ALA A 150 3.22 12.20 -5.41
N PHE A 151 3.42 10.93 -5.69
CA PHE A 151 4.77 10.37 -5.76
C PHE A 151 5.51 10.95 -6.98
N LEU A 152 6.82 10.90 -6.95
CA LEU A 152 7.69 11.28 -8.04
C LEU A 152 8.24 10.02 -8.70
N CYS A 153 8.36 10.01 -10.03
CA CYS A 153 9.14 8.98 -10.69
C CYS A 153 10.60 9.09 -10.24
N PRO A 154 11.27 8.00 -9.81
CA PRO A 154 12.64 8.06 -9.31
C PRO A 154 13.67 8.55 -10.33
N ALA A 155 13.41 8.36 -11.62
CA ALA A 155 14.20 8.88 -12.74
C ALA A 155 13.46 10.05 -13.40
N GLU A 156 14.16 11.12 -13.72
CA GLU A 156 13.59 12.29 -14.43
C GLU A 156 13.51 12.03 -15.94
N ASN A 157 14.59 11.49 -16.49
CA ASN A 157 14.69 11.15 -17.90
C ASN A 157 14.71 9.62 -18.05
N TYR A 158 13.69 9.07 -18.71
CA TYR A 158 13.58 7.62 -18.87
C TYR A 158 12.79 7.20 -20.10
N MET A 159 13.02 5.96 -20.52
CA MET A 159 12.16 5.20 -21.43
C MET A 159 11.70 3.95 -20.70
N THR A 160 10.43 3.54 -20.83
CA THR A 160 9.93 2.29 -20.27
C THR A 160 10.39 1.13 -21.16
N LEU A 161 11.15 0.19 -20.56
CA LEU A 161 11.57 -1.05 -21.22
C LEU A 161 10.58 -2.18 -20.97
N VAL A 162 10.18 -2.36 -19.72
CA VAL A 162 9.18 -3.35 -19.30
C VAL A 162 8.25 -2.67 -18.32
N ASP A 163 6.95 -2.67 -18.62
CA ASP A 163 5.99 -2.06 -17.72
C ASP A 163 5.41 -3.07 -16.72
N PHE A 164 4.86 -2.54 -15.65
CA PHE A 164 4.15 -3.32 -14.63
C PHE A 164 3.03 -4.16 -15.25
N GLY A 165 2.99 -5.44 -14.91
CA GLY A 165 1.96 -6.38 -15.33
C GLY A 165 2.14 -6.98 -16.72
N GLN A 166 3.04 -6.44 -17.58
CA GLN A 166 3.29 -6.97 -18.92
C GLN A 166 3.80 -8.42 -18.86
N VAL A 167 3.37 -9.23 -19.83
CA VAL A 167 3.91 -10.56 -20.08
C VAL A 167 5.22 -10.41 -20.83
N LYS A 168 6.31 -10.89 -20.27
CA LYS A 168 7.61 -10.97 -20.95
C LYS A 168 7.56 -12.07 -22.00
N VAL A 169 7.96 -11.77 -23.22
CA VAL A 169 8.08 -12.72 -24.33
C VAL A 169 9.54 -12.83 -24.71
N THR A 170 10.05 -14.04 -24.89
CA THR A 170 11.43 -14.31 -25.29
C THR A 170 11.43 -15.28 -26.47
N GLY A 171 11.92 -14.83 -27.63
CA GLY A 171 11.91 -15.64 -28.86
C GLY A 171 10.51 -16.13 -29.25
N GLY A 172 9.49 -15.31 -29.06
CA GLY A 172 8.08 -15.60 -29.34
C GLY A 172 7.39 -16.49 -28.29
N GLN A 173 8.06 -16.88 -27.21
CA GLN A 173 7.47 -17.67 -26.12
C GLN A 173 7.10 -16.79 -24.95
N GLN A 174 5.87 -16.92 -24.45
CA GLN A 174 5.40 -16.20 -23.28
C GLN A 174 6.05 -16.74 -22.01
N GLY A 175 6.61 -15.84 -21.22
CA GLY A 175 7.19 -16.07 -19.91
C GLY A 175 6.34 -15.56 -18.75
N SER A 176 7.00 -15.09 -17.71
CA SER A 176 6.34 -14.54 -16.53
C SER A 176 5.84 -13.12 -16.77
N ARG A 177 4.86 -12.69 -15.96
CA ARG A 177 4.47 -11.29 -15.88
C ARG A 177 5.43 -10.49 -15.01
N SER A 178 5.69 -9.23 -15.40
CA SER A 178 6.48 -8.32 -14.60
C SER A 178 5.67 -7.80 -13.39
N ASN A 179 6.23 -7.92 -12.20
CA ASN A 179 5.69 -7.29 -10.99
C ASN A 179 6.27 -5.88 -10.72
N SER A 180 7.16 -5.41 -11.58
CA SER A 180 7.89 -4.15 -11.48
C SER A 180 7.91 -3.43 -12.83
N THR A 181 8.34 -2.19 -12.83
CA THR A 181 8.60 -1.42 -14.05
C THR A 181 10.11 -1.26 -14.23
N ARG A 182 10.63 -1.61 -15.40
CA ARG A 182 12.03 -1.42 -15.78
C ARG A 182 12.14 -0.26 -16.75
N LEU A 183 13.01 0.65 -16.42
CA LEU A 183 13.26 1.90 -17.16
C LEU A 183 14.67 1.88 -17.71
N TYR A 184 14.85 2.32 -18.95
CA TYR A 184 16.14 2.80 -19.44
C TYR A 184 16.33 4.22 -18.92
N THR A 185 17.52 4.51 -18.37
CA THR A 185 17.82 5.76 -17.67
C THR A 185 19.14 6.33 -18.16
N ILE A 186 19.44 7.57 -17.79
CA ILE A 186 20.71 8.21 -18.10
C ILE A 186 21.71 7.93 -16.99
N PRO A 187 22.81 7.19 -17.25
CA PRO A 187 23.83 6.94 -16.24
C PRO A 187 24.40 8.22 -15.65
N GLY A 188 24.60 8.22 -14.34
CA GLY A 188 25.14 9.38 -13.62
C GLY A 188 24.08 10.38 -13.14
N GLU A 189 22.83 10.30 -13.62
CA GLU A 189 21.75 11.11 -13.06
C GLU A 189 21.34 10.64 -11.66
N PRO A 190 20.78 11.53 -10.81
CA PRO A 190 20.34 11.16 -9.47
C PRO A 190 19.09 10.29 -9.52
N CYS A 191 19.10 9.15 -8.79
CA CYS A 191 17.89 8.43 -8.43
C CYS A 191 17.23 9.14 -7.24
N ARG A 192 15.97 9.51 -7.37
CA ARG A 192 15.25 10.33 -6.39
C ARG A 192 14.25 9.52 -5.57
N ALA A 193 14.12 9.86 -4.28
CA ALA A 193 13.07 9.31 -3.43
C ALA A 193 11.68 9.68 -4.00
N PRO A 194 10.79 8.68 -4.25
CA PRO A 194 9.47 8.96 -4.82
C PRO A 194 8.57 9.82 -3.94
N ALA A 195 8.72 9.69 -2.61
CA ALA A 195 7.98 10.44 -1.61
C ALA A 195 8.80 10.49 -0.32
N ASN A 196 8.35 11.27 0.67
CA ASN A 196 8.92 11.24 2.01
C ASN A 196 8.87 9.82 2.58
N GLY A 197 9.86 9.42 3.34
CA GLY A 197 9.92 8.09 3.92
C GLY A 197 11.15 7.84 4.76
N VAL A 198 11.29 6.59 5.18
CA VAL A 198 12.45 6.09 5.91
C VAL A 198 13.08 4.97 5.12
N VAL A 199 14.38 5.03 4.90
CA VAL A 199 15.14 3.96 4.25
C VAL A 199 15.16 2.74 5.16
N VAL A 200 14.52 1.64 4.72
CA VAL A 200 14.47 0.39 5.49
C VAL A 200 15.48 -0.64 5.02
N PHE A 201 16.01 -0.45 3.82
CA PHE A 201 17.15 -1.21 3.27
C PHE A 201 17.98 -0.33 2.33
N ALA A 202 19.29 -0.43 2.42
CA ALA A 202 20.24 0.11 1.46
C ALA A 202 21.47 -0.81 1.44
N GLY A 203 21.78 -1.40 0.30
CA GLY A 203 22.88 -2.35 0.16
C GLY A 203 22.87 -3.06 -1.19
N ASP A 204 23.92 -3.83 -1.45
CA ASP A 204 24.07 -4.61 -2.67
C ASP A 204 23.51 -6.02 -2.48
N LEU A 205 22.77 -6.48 -3.46
CA LEU A 205 22.21 -7.83 -3.53
C LEU A 205 22.61 -8.48 -4.86
N ALA A 206 23.05 -9.72 -4.81
CA ALA A 206 23.50 -10.43 -6.01
C ALA A 206 22.41 -10.55 -7.10
N LEU A 207 21.13 -10.56 -6.68
CA LEU A 207 19.99 -10.65 -7.59
C LEU A 207 19.61 -9.30 -8.24
N THR A 208 19.74 -8.19 -7.51
CA THR A 208 19.15 -6.90 -7.89
C THR A 208 20.14 -5.75 -7.92
N GLY A 209 21.42 -6.01 -7.65
CA GLY A 209 22.45 -4.97 -7.55
C GLY A 209 22.24 -4.03 -6.37
N SER A 210 22.80 -2.85 -6.48
CA SER A 210 22.63 -1.81 -5.47
C SER A 210 21.16 -1.41 -5.34
N THR A 211 20.62 -1.59 -4.14
CA THR A 211 19.18 -1.59 -3.86
C THR A 211 18.88 -0.61 -2.71
N VAL A 212 17.85 0.22 -2.90
CA VAL A 212 17.26 1.05 -1.85
C VAL A 212 15.79 0.69 -1.69
N VAL A 213 15.36 0.48 -0.44
CA VAL A 213 13.93 0.33 -0.10
C VAL A 213 13.53 1.45 0.85
N ILE A 214 12.49 2.19 0.49
CA ILE A 214 11.96 3.30 1.27
C ILE A 214 10.56 2.96 1.74
N ASP A 215 10.33 3.03 3.05
CA ASP A 215 9.02 2.92 3.68
C ASP A 215 8.37 4.30 3.77
N HIS A 216 7.25 4.48 3.03
CA HIS A 216 6.51 5.72 2.99
C HIS A 216 5.38 5.79 4.03
N GLY A 217 5.26 4.75 4.86
CA GLY A 217 4.15 4.60 5.81
C GLY A 217 2.93 3.92 5.20
N CYS A 218 1.96 3.60 6.04
CA CYS A 218 0.72 2.90 5.67
C CYS A 218 0.94 1.60 4.87
N GLY A 219 2.11 0.94 5.02
CA GLY A 219 2.49 -0.26 4.29
C GLY A 219 2.97 -0.03 2.86
N VAL A 220 3.04 1.22 2.41
CA VAL A 220 3.53 1.58 1.06
C VAL A 220 5.05 1.66 1.07
N ARG A 221 5.69 0.88 0.21
CA ARG A 221 7.15 0.89 0.03
C ARG A 221 7.53 0.97 -1.43
N SER A 222 8.58 1.75 -1.73
CA SER A 222 9.25 1.74 -3.02
C SER A 222 10.56 0.95 -2.92
N TYR A 223 10.79 0.13 -3.92
CA TYR A 223 11.99 -0.68 -4.12
C TYR A 223 12.66 -0.19 -5.38
N LEU A 224 13.89 0.28 -5.25
CA LEU A 224 14.70 0.84 -6.33
C LEU A 224 15.92 -0.05 -6.49
N TYR A 225 16.00 -0.74 -7.61
CA TYR A 225 17.02 -1.75 -7.91
C TYR A 225 17.94 -1.30 -9.02
N SER A 226 19.12 -1.91 -9.10
CA SER A 226 20.13 -1.69 -10.14
C SER A 226 20.70 -0.27 -10.16
N LEU A 227 20.79 0.36 -8.99
CA LEU A 227 21.48 1.65 -8.88
C LEU A 227 22.98 1.48 -9.13
N GLN A 228 23.62 2.52 -9.67
CA GLN A 228 25.08 2.54 -9.85
C GLN A 228 25.79 2.77 -8.52
N GLU A 229 25.26 3.70 -7.68
CA GLU A 229 25.78 4.04 -6.36
C GLU A 229 24.66 4.32 -5.39
N LEU A 230 24.88 4.06 -4.11
CA LEU A 230 23.97 4.39 -3.02
C LEU A 230 24.40 5.69 -2.33
N SER A 231 23.45 6.60 -2.08
CA SER A 231 23.70 7.88 -1.39
C SER A 231 23.05 7.94 -0.01
N VAL A 232 22.40 6.85 0.42
CA VAL A 232 21.68 6.77 1.69
C VAL A 232 22.01 5.48 2.43
N THR A 233 21.70 5.46 3.72
CA THR A 233 21.86 4.29 4.59
C THR A 233 20.55 3.92 5.26
N ARG A 234 20.44 2.67 5.72
CA ARG A 234 19.29 2.18 6.48
C ARG A 234 19.04 3.04 7.72
N GLY A 235 17.79 3.41 7.95
CA GLY A 235 17.33 4.25 9.05
C GLY A 235 17.26 5.75 8.72
N GLN A 236 17.84 6.18 7.61
CA GLN A 236 17.81 7.58 7.19
C GLN A 236 16.40 7.98 6.75
N THR A 237 15.94 9.14 7.20
CA THR A 237 14.74 9.80 6.67
C THR A 237 15.10 10.52 5.38
N VAL A 238 14.24 10.41 4.38
CA VAL A 238 14.37 11.06 3.08
C VAL A 238 13.13 11.86 2.73
N GLU A 239 13.34 12.96 2.02
CA GLU A 239 12.26 13.79 1.49
C GLU A 239 11.97 13.42 0.03
N ARG A 240 10.74 13.68 -0.42
CA ARG A 240 10.36 13.52 -1.83
C ARG A 240 11.28 14.32 -2.75
N GLY A 241 11.90 13.65 -3.71
CA GLY A 241 12.84 14.25 -4.68
C GLY A 241 14.29 14.29 -4.19
N GLN A 242 14.57 13.94 -2.94
CA GLN A 242 15.95 13.81 -2.44
C GLN A 242 16.68 12.70 -3.20
N ALA A 243 17.93 12.93 -3.59
CA ALA A 243 18.77 11.90 -4.19
C ALA A 243 19.04 10.78 -3.17
N VAL A 244 18.80 9.53 -3.57
CA VAL A 244 19.03 8.33 -2.77
C VAL A 244 20.09 7.43 -3.36
N GLY A 245 20.54 7.75 -4.57
CA GLY A 245 21.60 7.06 -5.30
C GLY A 245 21.82 7.68 -6.66
N VAL A 246 22.64 7.01 -7.45
CA VAL A 246 22.98 7.37 -8.83
C VAL A 246 22.42 6.30 -9.75
N LEU A 247 21.79 6.71 -10.84
CA LEU A 247 21.24 5.84 -11.87
C LEU A 247 22.37 5.22 -12.73
N GLY A 248 22.20 3.94 -13.06
CA GLY A 248 22.92 3.26 -14.13
C GLY A 248 22.20 3.41 -15.47
N GLU A 249 22.43 2.49 -16.38
CA GLU A 249 21.69 2.43 -17.67
C GLU A 249 20.23 2.02 -17.48
N GLU A 250 19.95 1.24 -16.45
CA GLU A 250 18.60 0.76 -16.14
C GLU A 250 18.27 0.98 -14.67
N LEU A 251 17.00 1.29 -14.41
CA LEU A 251 16.39 1.29 -13.09
C LEU A 251 15.22 0.31 -13.10
N THR A 252 15.18 -0.62 -12.16
CA THR A 252 13.96 -1.38 -11.88
C THR A 252 13.31 -0.80 -10.63
N MET A 253 12.05 -0.39 -10.76
CA MET A 253 11.26 0.12 -9.63
C MET A 253 10.05 -0.77 -9.37
N ASP A 254 9.78 -1.06 -8.09
CA ASP A 254 8.62 -1.79 -7.64
C ASP A 254 7.96 -1.05 -6.47
N PHE A 255 6.66 -0.87 -6.54
CA PHE A 255 5.88 -0.27 -5.47
C PHE A 255 4.99 -1.33 -4.86
N LYS A 256 5.07 -1.49 -3.54
CA LYS A 256 4.33 -2.54 -2.84
C LYS A 256 3.49 -1.99 -1.70
N LEU A 257 2.39 -2.71 -1.47
CA LEU A 257 1.62 -2.71 -0.23
C LEU A 257 1.81 -4.08 0.44
N GLY A 258 2.52 -4.11 1.55
CA GLY A 258 2.99 -5.38 2.12
C GLY A 258 3.85 -6.14 1.11
N SER A 259 3.43 -7.37 0.75
CA SER A 259 4.10 -8.21 -0.25
C SER A 259 3.54 -8.04 -1.69
N LYS A 260 2.50 -7.25 -1.89
CA LYS A 260 1.79 -7.13 -3.16
C LYS A 260 2.27 -5.94 -3.96
N SER A 261 2.81 -6.18 -5.15
CA SER A 261 3.20 -5.13 -6.09
C SER A 261 1.97 -4.48 -6.72
N VAL A 262 2.02 -3.16 -6.83
CA VAL A 262 0.94 -2.32 -7.40
C VAL A 262 1.48 -1.46 -8.55
N ASN A 263 0.59 -1.06 -9.45
CA ASN A 263 0.94 -0.23 -10.58
C ASN A 263 1.46 1.15 -10.11
N PRO A 264 2.70 1.54 -10.47
CA PRO A 264 3.27 2.81 -10.02
C PRO A 264 2.65 4.05 -10.66
N TRP A 265 2.14 3.95 -11.88
CA TRP A 265 1.71 5.13 -12.66
C TRP A 265 0.59 5.95 -12.02
N PRO A 266 -0.44 5.35 -11.41
CA PRO A 266 -1.44 6.10 -10.65
C PRO A 266 -0.85 6.91 -9.49
N LEU A 267 0.24 6.44 -8.87
CA LEU A 267 0.89 7.14 -7.75
C LEU A 267 1.51 8.46 -8.19
N PHE A 268 2.05 8.51 -9.41
CA PHE A 268 2.66 9.73 -9.97
C PHE A 268 1.62 10.76 -10.42
N GLN A 269 0.38 10.33 -10.60
CA GLN A 269 -0.75 11.15 -11.10
C GLN A 269 -1.76 11.55 -10.02
N THR A 270 -1.48 11.28 -8.74
CA THR A 270 -2.44 11.45 -7.62
C THR A 270 -3.78 10.75 -7.83
N SER A 271 -3.76 9.59 -8.49
CA SER A 271 -4.96 8.82 -8.76
C SER A 271 -5.01 7.52 -7.96
N GLY A 272 -6.21 6.98 -7.78
CA GLY A 272 -6.43 5.75 -7.01
C GLY A 272 -6.57 5.94 -5.50
N GLY A 273 -6.70 4.82 -4.79
CA GLY A 273 -7.07 4.83 -3.37
C GLY A 273 -6.06 5.49 -2.44
N LEU A 274 -4.76 5.53 -2.78
CA LEU A 274 -3.74 6.18 -1.93
C LEU A 274 -3.99 7.69 -1.75
N PHE A 275 -4.72 8.32 -2.66
CA PHE A 275 -5.02 9.76 -2.65
C PHE A 275 -6.49 10.06 -2.35
N TRP A 276 -7.26 9.02 -2.05
CA TRP A 276 -8.67 9.21 -1.73
C TRP A 276 -8.84 10.07 -0.46
N GLN A 277 -9.67 11.09 -0.58
CA GLN A 277 -10.10 11.95 0.51
C GLN A 277 -11.56 11.64 0.80
N GLU A 278 -11.89 11.49 2.07
CA GLU A 278 -13.27 11.34 2.50
C GLU A 278 -14.06 12.60 2.11
N LYS A 279 -15.30 12.38 1.69
CA LYS A 279 -16.24 13.50 1.56
C LYS A 279 -16.55 13.96 2.99
N GLY A 280 -16.07 15.18 3.32
CA GLY A 280 -16.38 15.85 4.59
C GLY A 280 -17.87 16.14 4.75
#